data_b1d2f8013484cdeb37bfa3621f801bd1
#
_entry.id   b1d2f8013484cdeb37bfa3621f801bd1
#
_cell.length_a   1.000
_cell.length_b   1.000
_cell.length_c   1.000
_cell.angle_alpha   90.00
_cell.angle_beta   90.00
_cell.angle_gamma   90.00
#
_symmetry.space_group_name_H-M   'P 1'
#
loop_
_entity.id
_entity.type
_entity.pdbx_description
1 polymer ?
#
loop_
_entity_poly.entity_id
_entity_poly.type
_entity_poly.pdbx_seq_one_letter_code
_entity_poly.pdbx_strand_id
1 'polypeptide(L)'
;IKDTLYLSDLSLIDPQPATAARPPSVVGAEPEHGWCYYFEKADLARQQQDWKTVSTLAEDTLSLNLMAQDASENLVFIEGLMQTGQWQLAQQFSTRTAQDEAVKLQVCDLWQSGSGNMDEAGKNAWQQLSAQLTCH
;
A
#
# COMPACT_ATOMS: atom_id res chain seq x y z
N ILE A 1 -12.27 -1.73 24.92
CA ILE A 1 -12.38 -1.99 23.46
C ILE A 1 -12.97 -3.39 23.20
N LYS A 2 -12.57 -4.45 23.96
CA LYS A 2 -13.13 -5.82 23.78
C LYS A 2 -14.64 -5.89 24.06
N ASP A 3 -15.15 -5.08 24.96
CA ASP A 3 -16.55 -5.16 25.42
C ASP A 3 -17.56 -4.47 24.48
N THR A 4 -17.10 -3.77 23.45
CA THR A 4 -17.97 -3.09 22.47
C THR A 4 -18.10 -3.86 21.16
N LEU A 5 -17.20 -4.82 20.89
CA LEU A 5 -17.20 -5.57 19.62
C LEU A 5 -18.45 -6.44 19.42
N TYR A 6 -19.04 -6.96 20.49
CA TYR A 6 -20.28 -7.77 20.39
C TYR A 6 -21.54 -6.93 20.10
N LEU A 7 -21.46 -5.61 20.24
CA LEU A 7 -22.52 -4.68 19.85
C LEU A 7 -22.48 -4.33 18.36
N SER A 8 -21.40 -4.69 17.68
CA SER A 8 -21.23 -4.39 16.26
C SER A 8 -21.79 -5.55 15.44
N ASP A 9 -22.77 -5.28 14.63
CA ASP A 9 -23.32 -6.26 13.68
C ASP A 9 -22.49 -6.22 12.40
N LEU A 10 -21.50 -7.12 12.31
CA LEU A 10 -20.61 -7.22 11.15
C LEU A 10 -21.34 -7.67 9.88
N SER A 11 -22.55 -8.23 9.99
CA SER A 11 -23.35 -8.59 8.83
C SER A 11 -23.83 -7.41 8.01
N LEU A 12 -23.81 -6.21 8.62
CA LEU A 12 -24.13 -4.95 7.94
C LEU A 12 -23.00 -4.38 7.11
N ILE A 13 -21.79 -4.97 7.22
CA ILE A 13 -20.62 -4.57 6.42
C ILE A 13 -20.60 -5.46 5.19
N ASP A 14 -20.93 -4.89 4.02
CA ASP A 14 -20.73 -5.56 2.75
C ASP A 14 -19.34 -5.19 2.19
N PRO A 15 -18.36 -6.09 2.27
CA PRO A 15 -17.01 -5.83 1.76
C PRO A 15 -16.94 -5.82 0.22
N GLN A 16 -17.99 -6.29 -0.46
CA GLN A 16 -18.07 -6.36 -1.92
C GLN A 16 -19.41 -5.87 -2.43
N PRO A 17 -19.75 -4.59 -2.23
CA PRO A 17 -21.02 -4.07 -2.72
C PRO A 17 -21.09 -4.26 -4.24
N ALA A 18 -22.14 -4.92 -4.73
CA ALA A 18 -22.35 -5.21 -6.16
C ALA A 18 -22.41 -3.95 -7.02
N THR A 19 -22.74 -2.82 -6.41
CA THR A 19 -22.71 -1.48 -7.03
C THR A 19 -22.55 -0.43 -5.94
N ALA A 20 -21.54 0.41 -6.05
CA ALA A 20 -21.46 1.60 -5.21
C ALA A 20 -22.72 2.46 -5.49
N ALA A 21 -23.59 2.56 -4.50
CA ALA A 21 -24.73 3.47 -4.58
C ALA A 21 -24.19 4.90 -4.74
N ARG A 22 -24.55 5.58 -5.84
CA ARG A 22 -24.23 7.00 -5.96
C ARG A 22 -24.85 7.76 -4.78
N PRO A 23 -24.06 8.58 -4.07
CA PRO A 23 -24.63 9.40 -3.04
C PRO A 23 -25.75 10.28 -3.64
N PRO A 24 -26.80 10.57 -2.86
CA PRO A 24 -27.87 11.46 -3.31
C PRO A 24 -27.31 12.80 -3.80
N SER A 25 -27.92 13.39 -4.82
CA SER A 25 -27.48 14.68 -5.41
C SER A 25 -27.34 15.82 -4.36
N VAL A 26 -28.00 15.68 -3.22
CA VAL A 26 -27.90 16.62 -2.08
C VAL A 26 -26.50 16.65 -1.45
N VAL A 27 -25.70 15.59 -1.64
CA VAL A 27 -24.33 15.51 -1.10
C VAL A 27 -23.31 16.21 -2.01
N GLY A 28 -23.74 16.62 -3.21
CA GLY A 28 -22.87 17.29 -4.19
C GLY A 28 -22.13 16.30 -5.10
N ALA A 29 -21.20 16.85 -5.87
CA ALA A 29 -20.30 16.03 -6.71
C ALA A 29 -19.25 15.34 -5.83
N GLU A 30 -18.86 14.13 -6.26
CA GLU A 30 -17.74 13.43 -5.62
C GLU A 30 -16.47 14.30 -5.71
N PRO A 31 -15.75 14.53 -4.59
CA PRO A 31 -14.51 15.28 -4.62
C PRO A 31 -13.44 14.52 -5.42
N GLU A 32 -12.43 15.26 -5.90
CA GLU A 32 -11.26 14.63 -6.53
C GLU A 32 -10.56 13.67 -5.55
N HIS A 33 -10.18 12.51 -6.07
CA HIS A 33 -9.54 11.49 -5.29
C HIS A 33 -8.09 11.90 -5.00
N GLY A 34 -7.80 12.18 -3.73
CA GLY A 34 -6.45 12.45 -3.24
C GLY A 34 -5.76 11.18 -2.71
N TRP A 35 -4.58 11.36 -2.10
CA TRP A 35 -3.78 10.27 -1.53
C TRP A 35 -4.59 9.32 -0.62
N CYS A 36 -5.35 9.86 0.34
CA CYS A 36 -6.11 9.05 1.30
C CYS A 36 -7.05 8.04 0.60
N TYR A 37 -7.69 8.43 -0.50
CA TYR A 37 -8.55 7.53 -1.26
C TYR A 37 -7.80 6.31 -1.80
N TYR A 38 -6.62 6.54 -2.39
CA TYR A 38 -5.80 5.45 -2.95
C TYR A 38 -5.22 4.58 -1.85
N PHE A 39 -4.76 5.18 -0.75
CA PHE A 39 -4.22 4.45 0.40
C PHE A 39 -5.28 3.54 1.03
N GLU A 40 -6.47 4.06 1.37
CA GLU A 40 -7.54 3.27 1.98
C GLU A 40 -7.99 2.10 1.09
N LYS A 41 -8.08 2.33 -0.23
CA LYS A 41 -8.39 1.26 -1.17
C LYS A 41 -7.27 0.22 -1.26
N ALA A 42 -6.02 0.65 -1.25
CA ALA A 42 -4.88 -0.25 -1.28
C ALA A 42 -4.78 -1.06 0.02
N ASP A 43 -5.02 -0.46 1.18
CA ASP A 43 -5.00 -1.18 2.46
C ASP A 43 -6.15 -2.21 2.54
N LEU A 44 -7.34 -1.87 2.06
CA LEU A 44 -8.44 -2.83 1.95
C LEU A 44 -8.09 -3.99 1.01
N ALA A 45 -7.53 -3.70 -0.18
CA ALA A 45 -7.09 -4.73 -1.13
C ALA A 45 -5.99 -5.60 -0.53
N ARG A 46 -5.03 -5.02 0.21
CA ARG A 46 -3.99 -5.74 0.97
C ARG A 46 -4.59 -6.72 1.98
N GLN A 47 -5.59 -6.30 2.75
CA GLN A 47 -6.28 -7.17 3.71
C GLN A 47 -6.98 -8.34 3.03
N GLN A 48 -7.42 -8.18 1.79
CA GLN A 48 -8.03 -9.21 0.95
C GLN A 48 -6.98 -10.02 0.14
N GLN A 49 -5.69 -9.69 0.28
CA GLN A 49 -4.58 -10.26 -0.50
C GLN A 49 -4.73 -10.06 -2.02
N ASP A 50 -5.48 -9.05 -2.43
CA ASP A 50 -5.59 -8.64 -3.84
C ASP A 50 -4.41 -7.74 -4.23
N TRP A 51 -3.23 -8.37 -4.33
CA TRP A 51 -1.97 -7.70 -4.63
C TRP A 51 -1.96 -7.00 -5.99
N LYS A 52 -2.74 -7.52 -6.93
CA LYS A 52 -2.88 -6.90 -8.25
C LYS A 52 -3.54 -5.53 -8.13
N THR A 53 -4.61 -5.42 -7.36
CA THR A 53 -5.27 -4.12 -7.11
C THR A 53 -4.33 -3.18 -6.37
N VAL A 54 -3.59 -3.66 -5.35
CA VAL A 54 -2.61 -2.83 -4.63
C VAL A 54 -1.56 -2.25 -5.59
N SER A 55 -0.98 -3.09 -6.46
CA SER A 55 0.04 -2.63 -7.41
C SER A 55 -0.49 -1.65 -8.45
N THR A 56 -1.72 -1.85 -8.94
CA THR A 56 -2.37 -0.90 -9.86
C THR A 56 -2.59 0.46 -9.19
N LEU A 57 -3.07 0.46 -7.94
CA LEU A 57 -3.25 1.70 -7.18
C LEU A 57 -1.91 2.41 -6.92
N ALA A 58 -0.81 1.66 -6.71
CA ALA A 58 0.53 2.24 -6.61
C ALA A 58 0.93 2.98 -7.89
N GLU A 59 0.71 2.37 -9.07
CA GLU A 59 0.97 2.99 -10.37
C GLU A 59 0.13 4.27 -10.56
N ASP A 60 -1.16 4.22 -10.17
CA ASP A 60 -2.05 5.38 -10.24
C ASP A 60 -1.55 6.54 -9.39
N THR A 61 -1.11 6.29 -8.14
CA THR A 61 -0.56 7.35 -7.27
C THR A 61 0.66 8.01 -7.87
N LEU A 62 1.54 7.24 -8.54
CA LEU A 62 2.70 7.80 -9.24
C LEU A 62 2.28 8.67 -10.44
N SER A 63 1.34 8.17 -11.26
CA SER A 63 0.87 8.88 -12.46
C SER A 63 0.20 10.21 -12.11
N LEU A 64 -0.51 10.26 -10.99
CA LEU A 64 -1.18 11.44 -10.46
C LEU A 64 -0.27 12.32 -9.58
N ASN A 65 0.99 11.92 -9.40
CA ASN A 65 1.96 12.60 -8.53
C ASN A 65 1.44 12.84 -7.10
N LEU A 66 0.69 11.87 -6.58
CA LEU A 66 0.18 11.91 -5.21
C LEU A 66 1.28 11.53 -4.21
N MET A 67 1.23 12.13 -3.03
CA MET A 67 2.23 11.96 -1.98
C MET A 67 1.56 11.61 -0.66
N ALA A 68 2.11 10.61 0.04
CA ALA A 68 1.78 10.34 1.43
C ALA A 68 2.16 11.55 2.31
N GLN A 69 1.31 11.89 3.26
CA GLN A 69 1.66 12.80 4.35
C GLN A 69 2.45 12.07 5.45
N ASP A 70 2.09 10.80 5.69
CA ASP A 70 2.84 9.88 6.54
C ASP A 70 3.58 8.89 5.65
N ALA A 71 4.91 8.89 5.74
CA ALA A 71 5.75 8.02 4.90
C ALA A 71 5.45 6.52 5.09
N SER A 72 4.95 6.12 6.27
CA SER A 72 4.61 4.72 6.57
C SER A 72 3.46 4.18 5.73
N GLU A 73 2.57 5.03 5.22
CA GLU A 73 1.47 4.63 4.33
C GLU A 73 1.97 4.03 3.01
N ASN A 74 3.17 4.41 2.57
CA ASN A 74 3.78 3.83 1.36
C ASN A 74 4.12 2.34 1.51
N LEU A 75 4.26 1.82 2.74
CA LEU A 75 4.63 0.41 2.97
C LEU A 75 3.61 -0.56 2.35
N VAL A 76 2.32 -0.19 2.33
CA VAL A 76 1.26 -0.97 1.68
C VAL A 76 1.54 -1.15 0.18
N PHE A 77 1.91 -0.07 -0.49
CA PHE A 77 2.22 -0.09 -1.92
C PHE A 77 3.52 -0.84 -2.22
N ILE A 78 4.57 -0.65 -1.38
CA ILE A 78 5.83 -1.39 -1.51
C ILE A 78 5.55 -2.89 -1.42
N GLU A 79 4.77 -3.34 -0.42
CA GLU A 79 4.40 -4.74 -0.26
C GLU A 79 3.68 -5.28 -1.50
N GLY A 80 2.65 -4.59 -2.01
CA GLY A 80 1.90 -5.01 -3.19
C GLY A 80 2.75 -5.11 -4.45
N LEU A 81 3.67 -4.16 -4.66
CA LEU A 81 4.61 -4.19 -5.77
C LEU A 81 5.60 -5.35 -5.68
N MET A 82 6.08 -5.67 -4.46
CA MET A 82 6.93 -6.84 -4.22
C MET A 82 6.17 -8.14 -4.49
N GLN A 83 4.93 -8.27 -4.02
CA GLN A 83 4.09 -9.46 -4.23
C GLN A 83 3.75 -9.72 -5.70
N THR A 84 3.74 -8.66 -6.53
CA THR A 84 3.49 -8.75 -7.97
C THR A 84 4.77 -8.78 -8.83
N GLY A 85 5.95 -8.79 -8.19
CA GLY A 85 7.25 -8.85 -8.89
C GLY A 85 7.63 -7.53 -9.57
N GLN A 86 7.02 -6.42 -9.23
CA GLN A 86 7.32 -5.10 -9.80
C GLN A 86 8.51 -4.45 -9.06
N TRP A 87 9.67 -5.11 -9.09
CA TRP A 87 10.83 -4.79 -8.27
C TRP A 87 11.36 -3.38 -8.43
N GLN A 88 11.36 -2.84 -9.65
CA GLN A 88 11.86 -1.49 -9.92
C GLN A 88 10.96 -0.42 -9.27
N LEU A 89 9.65 -0.57 -9.37
CA LEU A 89 8.70 0.33 -8.72
C LEU A 89 8.77 0.20 -7.20
N ALA A 90 8.88 -1.03 -6.68
CA ALA A 90 9.07 -1.27 -5.26
C ALA A 90 10.32 -0.58 -4.72
N GLN A 91 11.46 -0.64 -5.45
CA GLN A 91 12.68 0.11 -5.09
C GLN A 91 12.46 1.62 -5.11
N GLN A 92 11.78 2.14 -6.13
CA GLN A 92 11.49 3.58 -6.24
C GLN A 92 10.66 4.09 -5.05
N PHE A 93 9.58 3.38 -4.71
CA PHE A 93 8.78 3.69 -3.53
C PHE A 93 9.63 3.60 -2.26
N SER A 94 10.40 2.52 -2.09
CA SER A 94 11.25 2.29 -0.92
C SER A 94 12.29 3.38 -0.73
N THR A 95 13.00 3.76 -1.79
CA THR A 95 14.02 4.82 -1.73
C THR A 95 13.40 6.16 -1.31
N ARG A 96 12.20 6.48 -1.81
CA ARG A 96 11.48 7.69 -1.47
C ARG A 96 10.98 7.65 -0.01
N THR A 97 10.40 6.53 0.41
CA THR A 97 9.88 6.32 1.76
C THR A 97 10.97 6.39 2.82
N ALA A 98 12.13 5.79 2.53
CA ALA A 98 13.28 5.76 3.42
C ALA A 98 14.01 7.11 3.58
N GLN A 99 13.55 8.19 2.91
CA GLN A 99 13.98 9.55 3.21
C GLN A 99 13.50 9.99 4.60
N ASP A 100 12.43 9.36 5.10
CA ASP A 100 12.02 9.47 6.50
C ASP A 100 12.76 8.41 7.32
N GLU A 101 13.70 8.85 8.16
CA GLU A 101 14.52 7.96 9.00
C GLU A 101 13.69 7.13 9.97
N ALA A 102 12.49 7.59 10.38
CA ALA A 102 11.61 6.83 11.26
C ALA A 102 10.99 5.60 10.57
N VAL A 103 10.86 5.63 9.24
CA VAL A 103 10.24 4.56 8.44
C VAL A 103 11.29 3.69 7.74
N LYS A 104 12.52 4.17 7.62
CA LYS A 104 13.61 3.46 6.93
C LYS A 104 13.81 2.02 7.41
N LEU A 105 13.81 1.80 8.73
CA LEU A 105 13.96 0.45 9.29
C LEU A 105 12.78 -0.45 8.88
N GLN A 106 11.57 0.08 8.83
CA GLN A 106 10.39 -0.67 8.41
C GLN A 106 10.49 -1.09 6.93
N VAL A 107 11.03 -0.22 6.08
CA VAL A 107 11.33 -0.56 4.67
C VAL A 107 12.33 -1.70 4.59
N CYS A 108 13.44 -1.64 5.36
CA CYS A 108 14.44 -2.71 5.40
C CYS A 108 13.82 -4.05 5.87
N ASP A 109 13.04 -4.02 6.95
CA ASP A 109 12.38 -5.21 7.52
C ASP A 109 11.38 -5.83 6.52
N LEU A 110 10.62 -4.99 5.80
CA LEU A 110 9.66 -5.44 4.80
C LEU A 110 10.36 -6.21 3.67
N TRP A 111 11.44 -5.66 3.12
CA TRP A 111 12.22 -6.32 2.07
C TRP A 111 12.92 -7.57 2.57
N GLN A 112 13.51 -7.54 3.75
CA GLN A 112 14.19 -8.68 4.33
C GLN A 112 13.22 -9.85 4.59
N SER A 113 12.03 -9.57 5.14
CA SER A 113 11.01 -10.59 5.38
C SER A 113 10.48 -11.24 4.10
N GLY A 114 10.38 -10.47 3.01
CA GLY A 114 9.98 -10.95 1.69
C GLY A 114 11.08 -11.71 0.91
N SER A 115 12.35 -11.63 1.36
CA SER A 115 13.51 -12.11 0.58
C SER A 115 13.48 -13.59 0.23
N GLY A 116 12.85 -14.43 1.05
CA GLY A 116 12.76 -15.88 0.83
C GLY A 116 11.93 -16.29 -0.39
N ASN A 117 11.04 -15.42 -0.86
CA ASN A 117 10.12 -15.69 -1.97
C ASN A 117 10.49 -14.89 -3.25
N MET A 118 11.59 -14.16 -3.25
CA MET A 118 12.02 -13.36 -4.40
C MET A 118 12.63 -14.21 -5.50
N ASP A 119 12.31 -13.86 -6.74
CA ASP A 119 13.03 -14.31 -7.90
C ASP A 119 14.43 -13.63 -8.01
N GLU A 120 15.22 -13.95 -9.02
CA GLU A 120 16.56 -13.37 -9.22
C GLU A 120 16.51 -11.83 -9.41
N ALA A 121 15.47 -11.31 -10.06
CA ALA A 121 15.31 -9.87 -10.22
C ALA A 121 15.03 -9.19 -8.86
N GLY A 122 14.18 -9.80 -8.03
CA GLY A 122 13.89 -9.33 -6.68
C GLY A 122 15.11 -9.36 -5.76
N LYS A 123 15.90 -10.43 -5.81
CA LYS A 123 17.15 -10.53 -5.03
C LYS A 123 18.16 -9.45 -5.43
N ASN A 124 18.30 -9.20 -6.72
CA ASN A 124 19.17 -8.14 -7.23
C ASN A 124 18.66 -6.76 -6.78
N ALA A 125 17.35 -6.53 -6.85
CA ALA A 125 16.72 -5.29 -6.39
C ALA A 125 16.96 -5.09 -4.88
N TRP A 126 16.76 -6.13 -4.07
CA TRP A 126 17.04 -6.07 -2.64
C TRP A 126 18.51 -5.79 -2.33
N GLN A 127 19.44 -6.45 -3.01
CA GLN A 127 20.87 -6.23 -2.82
C GLN A 127 21.25 -4.77 -3.07
N GLN A 128 20.74 -4.16 -4.13
CA GLN A 128 21.00 -2.75 -4.45
C GLN A 128 20.38 -1.82 -3.40
N LEU A 129 19.12 -2.06 -3.04
CA LEU A 129 18.40 -1.23 -2.06
C LEU A 129 19.04 -1.33 -0.68
N SER A 130 19.38 -2.52 -0.20
CA SER A 130 19.97 -2.73 1.12
C SER A 130 21.34 -2.05 1.24
N ALA A 131 22.16 -2.06 0.17
CA ALA A 131 23.42 -1.33 0.13
C ALA A 131 23.19 0.20 0.16
N GLN A 132 22.20 0.69 -0.60
CA GLN A 132 21.86 2.11 -0.67
C GLN A 132 21.33 2.65 0.67
N LEU A 133 20.45 1.90 1.32
CA LEU A 133 19.80 2.27 2.58
C LEU A 133 20.64 1.89 3.81
N THR A 134 21.75 1.16 3.65
CA THR A 134 22.54 0.60 4.76
C THR A 134 21.70 -0.23 5.73
N CYS A 135 20.83 -1.11 5.17
CA CYS A 135 20.05 -2.06 5.95
C CYS A 135 20.98 -3.11 6.60
N HIS A 136 20.79 -3.40 7.88
CA HIS A 136 21.62 -4.33 8.68
C HIS A 136 20.80 -5.49 9.21
#